data_f2293ef264c165b246d4fa9413c9fce3
#
_entry.id   f2293ef264c165b246d4fa9413c9fce3
#
_cell.length_a   1.000
_cell.length_b   1.000
_cell.length_c   1.000
_cell.angle_alpha   90.00
_cell.angle_beta   90.00
_cell.angle_gamma   90.00
#
_symmetry.space_group_name_H-M   'P 1'
#
loop_
_entity.id
_entity.type
_entity.pdbx_description
1 polymer ?
#
loop_
_entity_poly.entity_id
_entity_poly.type
_entity_poly.pdbx_seq_one_letter_code
_entity_poly.pdbx_strand_id
1 'polypeptide(L)'
;MSHATARRDSRANSADQAGNRRPVLVFVGVLIAIVLTFYGIRIATDAPFLIAGVEPEPEDFESRYVAHPWLAYLHMTPGVLYLVGAPLQLSERIRTKHYTLHRRLGRVLVTAALVSVLFAFLFGLRFPWGGSVEAVATAVFGCWFMSCLLLAVRAIRRDDVVNHRRWMIRAFAAGVAVGTVRIWIGILLGFGLLNFPDSFAAAFWIAFSLHVLAGEWWVRTTPAKSG
;
A
#
# COMPACT_ATOMS: atom_id res chain seq x y z
N MET A 1 7.72 36.53 32.57
CA MET A 1 7.52 35.07 32.80
C MET A 1 6.79 34.32 31.69
N SER A 2 6.25 34.98 30.64
CA SER A 2 5.35 34.38 29.65
C SER A 2 6.06 33.59 28.50
N HIS A 3 7.26 34.01 28.03
CA HIS A 3 7.90 33.37 26.84
C HIS A 3 8.57 32.01 27.11
N ALA A 4 8.99 31.74 28.35
CA ALA A 4 9.65 30.48 28.70
C ALA A 4 8.65 29.32 28.87
N THR A 5 7.46 29.59 29.41
CA THR A 5 6.36 28.65 29.55
C THR A 5 5.81 28.24 28.19
N ALA A 6 5.52 29.19 27.30
CA ALA A 6 5.04 28.91 25.95
C ALA A 6 6.02 28.04 25.10
N ARG A 7 7.34 28.24 25.27
CA ARG A 7 8.36 27.38 24.61
C ARG A 7 8.46 25.98 25.21
N ARG A 8 8.21 25.85 26.53
CA ARG A 8 8.20 24.51 27.18
C ARG A 8 6.98 23.71 26.75
N ASP A 9 5.81 24.34 26.69
CA ASP A 9 4.56 23.67 26.27
C ASP A 9 4.58 23.28 24.79
N SER A 10 5.18 24.12 23.92
CA SER A 10 5.34 23.74 22.49
C SER A 10 6.33 22.60 22.28
N ARG A 11 7.39 22.49 23.10
CA ARG A 11 8.33 21.36 23.05
C ARG A 11 7.74 20.09 23.63
N ALA A 12 6.96 20.16 24.71
CA ALA A 12 6.26 19.03 25.29
C ALA A 12 5.21 18.48 24.31
N ASN A 13 4.43 19.35 23.67
CA ASN A 13 3.41 18.97 22.70
C ASN A 13 4.02 18.38 21.40
N SER A 14 5.18 18.88 20.97
CA SER A 14 5.91 18.29 19.82
C SER A 14 6.59 16.96 20.16
N ALA A 15 7.04 16.74 21.39
CA ALA A 15 7.60 15.47 21.84
C ALA A 15 6.50 14.39 22.00
N ASP A 16 5.33 14.76 22.51
CA ASP A 16 4.18 13.88 22.65
C ASP A 16 3.61 13.48 21.27
N GLN A 17 3.50 14.41 20.35
CA GLN A 17 3.11 14.13 18.97
C GLN A 17 4.13 13.26 18.21
N ALA A 18 5.42 13.38 18.49
CA ALA A 18 6.47 12.53 17.92
C ALA A 18 6.45 11.12 18.52
N GLY A 19 6.17 10.98 19.81
CA GLY A 19 6.03 9.71 20.50
C GLY A 19 4.86 8.88 19.95
N ASN A 20 3.74 9.52 19.67
CA ASN A 20 2.54 8.86 19.18
C ASN A 20 2.63 8.40 17.70
N ARG A 21 3.61 8.89 16.93
CA ARG A 21 3.82 8.49 15.52
C ARG A 21 4.77 7.29 15.35
N ARG A 22 5.63 7.02 16.33
CA ARG A 22 6.61 5.94 16.25
C ARG A 22 5.99 4.55 16.02
N PRO A 23 4.96 4.12 16.77
CA PRO A 23 4.36 2.80 16.56
C PRO A 23 3.74 2.66 15.17
N VAL A 24 3.12 3.71 14.64
CA VAL A 24 2.57 3.70 13.28
C VAL A 24 3.66 3.54 12.22
N LEU A 25 4.78 4.25 12.37
CA LEU A 25 5.90 4.16 11.45
C LEU A 25 6.56 2.77 11.50
N VAL A 26 6.71 2.20 12.69
CA VAL A 26 7.22 0.83 12.86
C VAL A 26 6.27 -0.18 12.22
N PHE A 27 4.97 -0.08 12.47
CA PHE A 27 3.97 -0.95 11.88
C PHE A 27 3.99 -0.88 10.34
N VAL A 28 3.98 0.32 9.77
CA VAL A 28 4.09 0.51 8.31
C VAL A 28 5.41 -0.06 7.78
N GLY A 29 6.53 0.17 8.48
CA GLY A 29 7.83 -0.39 8.11
C GLY A 29 7.83 -1.92 8.06
N VAL A 30 7.20 -2.57 9.05
CA VAL A 30 7.03 -4.02 9.09
C VAL A 30 6.19 -4.51 7.90
N LEU A 31 5.08 -3.85 7.60
CA LEU A 31 4.25 -4.24 6.45
C LEU A 31 5.01 -4.09 5.12
N ILE A 32 5.77 -3.03 4.96
CA ILE A 32 6.64 -2.85 3.77
C ILE A 32 7.70 -3.95 3.70
N ALA A 33 8.34 -4.30 4.82
CA ALA A 33 9.32 -5.38 4.88
C ALA A 33 8.72 -6.74 4.48
N ILE A 34 7.50 -7.04 4.94
CA ILE A 34 6.75 -8.25 4.53
C ILE A 34 6.53 -8.27 3.01
N VAL A 35 6.12 -7.15 2.42
CA VAL A 35 5.91 -7.05 0.97
C VAL A 35 7.22 -7.22 0.20
N LEU A 36 8.32 -6.60 0.66
CA LEU A 36 9.63 -6.73 0.05
C LEU A 36 10.16 -8.17 0.13
N THR A 37 9.97 -8.83 1.28
CA THR A 37 10.34 -10.24 1.45
C THR A 37 9.54 -11.12 0.49
N PHE A 38 8.22 -10.94 0.41
CA PHE A 38 7.39 -11.66 -0.53
C PHE A 38 7.83 -11.42 -1.99
N TYR A 39 8.09 -10.17 -2.36
CA TYR A 39 8.57 -9.83 -3.70
C TYR A 39 9.91 -10.48 -4.02
N GLY A 40 10.85 -10.47 -3.06
CA GLY A 40 12.14 -11.17 -3.21
C GLY A 40 11.99 -12.69 -3.36
N ILE A 41 11.11 -13.31 -2.57
CA ILE A 41 10.76 -14.72 -2.69
C ILE A 41 10.19 -15.00 -4.08
N ARG A 42 9.25 -14.18 -4.57
CA ARG A 42 8.68 -14.35 -5.94
C ARG A 42 9.76 -14.32 -7.00
N ILE A 43 10.68 -13.36 -6.96
CA ILE A 43 11.80 -13.32 -7.91
C ILE A 43 12.63 -14.60 -7.82
N ALA A 44 12.97 -15.05 -6.61
CA ALA A 44 13.83 -16.21 -6.40
C ALA A 44 13.14 -17.53 -6.86
N THR A 45 11.83 -17.66 -6.66
CA THR A 45 11.07 -18.86 -7.03
C THR A 45 10.69 -18.89 -8.52
N ASP A 46 10.38 -17.72 -9.12
CA ASP A 46 9.96 -17.67 -10.52
C ASP A 46 11.16 -17.68 -11.49
N ALA A 47 12.30 -17.09 -11.11
CA ALA A 47 13.46 -16.94 -11.98
C ALA A 47 14.00 -18.26 -12.57
N PRO A 48 14.12 -19.37 -11.82
CA PRO A 48 14.57 -20.65 -12.39
C PRO A 48 13.67 -21.14 -13.55
N PHE A 49 12.36 -21.06 -13.40
CA PHE A 49 11.40 -21.44 -14.43
C PHE A 49 11.48 -20.52 -15.65
N LEU A 50 11.55 -19.21 -15.44
CA LEU A 50 11.62 -18.22 -16.52
C LEU A 50 12.94 -18.32 -17.31
N ILE A 51 14.06 -18.61 -16.64
CA ILE A 51 15.38 -18.77 -17.28
C ILE A 51 15.45 -20.09 -18.04
N ALA A 52 14.93 -21.17 -17.46
CA ALA A 52 14.95 -22.49 -18.09
C ALA A 52 13.88 -22.65 -19.18
N GLY A 53 12.89 -21.73 -19.25
CA GLY A 53 11.76 -21.86 -20.17
C GLY A 53 10.86 -23.05 -19.84
N VAL A 54 10.79 -23.45 -18.57
CA VAL A 54 9.98 -24.58 -18.08
C VAL A 54 8.79 -24.00 -17.31
N GLU A 55 7.62 -24.59 -17.51
CA GLU A 55 6.42 -24.23 -16.75
C GLU A 55 6.33 -25.06 -15.47
N PRO A 56 6.00 -24.48 -14.31
CA PRO A 56 5.69 -25.22 -13.09
C PRO A 56 4.37 -25.97 -13.24
N GLU A 57 4.11 -26.92 -12.36
CA GLU A 57 2.84 -27.66 -12.38
C GLU A 57 1.65 -26.68 -12.24
N PRO A 58 0.53 -26.91 -12.93
CA PRO A 58 -0.62 -26.00 -12.93
C PRO A 58 -1.20 -25.71 -11.53
N GLU A 59 -1.04 -26.65 -10.61
CA GLU A 59 -1.52 -26.57 -9.23
C GLU A 59 -0.59 -25.74 -8.33
N ASP A 60 0.64 -25.49 -8.77
CA ASP A 60 1.61 -24.70 -8.02
C ASP A 60 1.23 -23.22 -8.00
N PHE A 61 1.48 -22.58 -6.87
CA PHE A 61 1.23 -21.13 -6.72
C PHE A 61 2.03 -20.30 -7.72
N GLU A 62 3.18 -20.80 -8.15
CA GLU A 62 4.08 -20.21 -9.13
C GLU A 62 3.49 -20.17 -10.55
N SER A 63 2.67 -21.14 -10.92
CA SER A 63 2.21 -21.35 -12.30
C SER A 63 1.67 -20.09 -12.96
N ARG A 64 0.79 -19.36 -12.28
CA ARG A 64 0.19 -18.12 -12.81
C ARG A 64 1.19 -16.96 -12.98
N TYR A 65 2.24 -16.90 -12.13
CA TYR A 65 3.28 -15.87 -12.22
C TYR A 65 4.23 -16.15 -13.36
N VAL A 66 4.60 -17.43 -13.56
CA VAL A 66 5.49 -17.88 -14.64
C VAL A 66 4.78 -17.86 -15.98
N ALA A 67 3.50 -18.27 -16.04
CA ALA A 67 2.71 -18.20 -17.27
C ALA A 67 2.41 -16.74 -17.73
N HIS A 68 2.30 -15.81 -16.79
CA HIS A 68 1.95 -14.42 -17.10
C HIS A 68 2.89 -13.40 -16.42
N PRO A 69 4.22 -13.48 -16.65
CA PRO A 69 5.21 -12.73 -15.90
C PRO A 69 5.05 -11.21 -16.07
N TRP A 70 4.71 -10.76 -17.26
CA TRP A 70 4.51 -9.34 -17.52
C TRP A 70 3.35 -8.75 -16.71
N LEU A 71 2.23 -9.47 -16.59
CA LEU A 71 1.10 -9.00 -15.79
C LEU A 71 1.46 -8.96 -14.30
N ALA A 72 2.11 -10.00 -13.80
CA ALA A 72 2.51 -10.11 -12.41
C ALA A 72 3.56 -9.05 -12.02
N TYR A 73 4.63 -8.94 -12.79
CA TYR A 73 5.75 -8.06 -12.44
C TYR A 73 5.47 -6.57 -12.74
N LEU A 74 4.63 -6.25 -13.74
CA LEU A 74 4.15 -4.88 -13.93
C LEU A 74 3.12 -4.45 -12.88
N HIS A 75 2.49 -5.40 -12.17
CA HIS A 75 1.78 -5.10 -10.95
C HIS A 75 2.73 -4.94 -9.76
N MET A 76 3.58 -5.93 -9.48
CA MET A 76 4.38 -5.99 -8.25
C MET A 76 5.48 -4.93 -8.20
N THR A 77 6.28 -4.78 -9.26
CA THR A 77 7.45 -3.88 -9.24
C THR A 77 7.09 -2.41 -9.02
N PRO A 78 6.16 -1.81 -9.80
CA PRO A 78 5.76 -0.43 -9.54
C PRO A 78 4.96 -0.29 -8.24
N GLY A 79 4.25 -1.34 -7.79
CA GLY A 79 3.59 -1.39 -6.49
C GLY A 79 4.57 -1.29 -5.33
N VAL A 80 5.66 -2.06 -5.38
CA VAL A 80 6.77 -1.99 -4.41
C VAL A 80 7.42 -0.62 -4.42
N LEU A 81 7.70 -0.05 -5.60
CA LEU A 81 8.24 1.30 -5.73
C LEU A 81 7.35 2.35 -5.03
N TYR A 82 6.04 2.25 -5.25
CA TYR A 82 5.07 3.12 -4.58
C TYR A 82 5.11 2.93 -3.05
N LEU A 83 5.04 1.70 -2.55
CA LEU A 83 4.99 1.43 -1.11
C LEU A 83 6.25 1.90 -0.37
N VAL A 84 7.42 1.72 -0.96
CA VAL A 84 8.70 2.18 -0.37
C VAL A 84 8.82 3.71 -0.45
N GLY A 85 8.38 4.31 -1.55
CA GLY A 85 8.51 5.74 -1.78
C GLY A 85 7.45 6.60 -1.09
N ALA A 86 6.25 6.06 -0.85
CA ALA A 86 5.13 6.83 -0.29
C ALA A 86 5.40 7.38 1.14
N PRO A 87 6.04 6.65 2.08
CA PRO A 87 6.41 7.21 3.38
C PRO A 87 7.31 8.45 3.28
N LEU A 88 8.20 8.51 2.29
CA LEU A 88 9.04 9.68 2.04
C LEU A 88 8.19 10.89 1.66
N GLN A 89 7.11 10.69 0.90
CA GLN A 89 6.18 11.75 0.50
C GLN A 89 5.36 12.29 1.69
N LEU A 90 5.14 11.49 2.72
CA LEU A 90 4.45 11.90 3.94
C LEU A 90 5.37 12.70 4.88
N SER A 91 6.69 12.67 4.66
CA SER A 91 7.67 13.41 5.47
C SER A 91 7.49 14.92 5.33
N GLU A 92 7.28 15.61 6.45
CA GLU A 92 7.20 17.07 6.50
C GLU A 92 8.49 17.72 5.98
N ARG A 93 9.65 17.15 6.33
CA ARG A 93 10.96 17.66 5.90
C ARG A 93 11.11 17.65 4.37
N ILE A 94 10.69 16.58 3.70
CA ILE A 94 10.77 16.49 2.23
C ILE A 94 9.79 17.49 1.60
N ARG A 95 8.59 17.58 2.13
CA ARG A 95 7.53 18.45 1.62
C ARG A 95 7.87 19.95 1.77
N THR A 96 8.53 20.35 2.87
CA THR A 96 8.83 21.76 3.15
C THR A 96 10.21 22.17 2.65
N LYS A 97 11.26 21.33 2.86
CA LYS A 97 12.65 21.69 2.53
C LYS A 97 13.06 21.28 1.12
N HIS A 98 12.42 20.25 0.54
CA HIS A 98 12.75 19.69 -0.76
C HIS A 98 11.52 19.60 -1.67
N TYR A 99 10.80 20.71 -1.82
CA TYR A 99 9.53 20.75 -2.53
C TYR A 99 9.61 20.26 -3.99
N THR A 100 10.68 20.61 -4.71
CA THR A 100 10.90 20.11 -6.08
C THR A 100 11.05 18.59 -6.13
N LEU A 101 11.78 18.00 -5.16
CA LEU A 101 11.92 16.55 -5.03
C LEU A 101 10.55 15.91 -4.72
N HIS A 102 9.80 16.47 -3.75
CA HIS A 102 8.44 16.02 -3.44
C HIS A 102 7.57 15.96 -4.69
N ARG A 103 7.55 17.00 -5.50
CA ARG A 103 6.76 17.06 -6.74
C ARG A 103 7.21 16.06 -7.80
N ARG A 104 8.52 15.91 -8.04
CA ARG A 104 9.05 14.99 -9.05
C ARG A 104 8.82 13.54 -8.64
N LEU A 105 9.24 13.20 -7.43
CA LEU A 105 9.08 11.86 -6.88
C LEU A 105 7.58 11.49 -6.74
N GLY A 106 6.74 12.43 -6.29
CA GLY A 106 5.30 12.22 -6.20
C GLY A 106 4.65 11.85 -7.52
N ARG A 107 5.05 12.48 -8.64
CA ARG A 107 4.54 12.10 -9.98
C ARG A 107 4.97 10.68 -10.35
N VAL A 108 6.23 10.33 -10.15
CA VAL A 108 6.74 8.98 -10.43
C VAL A 108 5.98 7.93 -9.62
N LEU A 109 5.81 8.17 -8.32
CA LEU A 109 5.13 7.23 -7.43
C LEU A 109 3.64 7.06 -7.74
N VAL A 110 2.93 8.16 -8.05
CA VAL A 110 1.52 8.09 -8.46
C VAL A 110 1.38 7.36 -9.79
N THR A 111 2.25 7.62 -10.76
CA THR A 111 2.25 6.88 -12.03
C THR A 111 2.53 5.40 -11.80
N ALA A 112 3.53 5.06 -10.99
CA ALA A 112 3.84 3.68 -10.62
C ALA A 112 2.63 2.99 -9.95
N ALA A 113 1.95 3.66 -9.01
CA ALA A 113 0.75 3.15 -8.36
C ALA A 113 -0.41 2.91 -9.33
N LEU A 114 -0.63 3.82 -10.28
CA LEU A 114 -1.65 3.66 -11.32
C LEU A 114 -1.34 2.51 -12.28
N VAL A 115 -0.08 2.36 -12.69
CA VAL A 115 0.37 1.20 -13.48
C VAL A 115 0.16 -0.08 -12.69
N SER A 116 0.59 -0.10 -11.42
CA SER A 116 0.43 -1.27 -10.55
C SER A 116 -1.03 -1.70 -10.42
N VAL A 117 -1.96 -0.77 -10.14
CA VAL A 117 -3.37 -1.14 -9.98
C VAL A 117 -4.01 -1.58 -11.29
N LEU A 118 -3.63 -1.01 -12.42
CA LEU A 118 -4.09 -1.47 -13.74
C LEU A 118 -3.70 -2.93 -13.98
N PHE A 119 -2.43 -3.27 -13.74
CA PHE A 119 -1.97 -4.65 -13.88
C PHE A 119 -2.48 -5.58 -12.78
N ALA A 120 -2.81 -5.05 -11.58
CA ALA A 120 -3.56 -5.80 -10.58
C ALA A 120 -4.94 -6.22 -11.08
N PHE A 121 -5.67 -5.35 -11.79
CA PHE A 121 -6.93 -5.73 -12.42
C PHE A 121 -6.73 -6.80 -13.51
N LEU A 122 -5.77 -6.59 -14.42
CA LEU A 122 -5.53 -7.55 -15.50
C LEU A 122 -5.11 -8.93 -14.97
N PHE A 123 -4.28 -8.96 -13.94
CA PHE A 123 -3.80 -10.19 -13.32
C PHE A 123 -4.81 -10.78 -12.32
N GLY A 124 -5.27 -10.00 -11.35
CA GLY A 124 -6.09 -10.47 -10.24
C GLY A 124 -7.55 -10.77 -10.61
N LEU A 125 -8.12 -10.13 -11.66
CA LEU A 125 -9.46 -10.47 -12.13
C LEU A 125 -9.45 -11.68 -13.07
N ARG A 126 -8.35 -11.90 -13.80
CA ARG A 126 -8.25 -12.99 -14.79
C ARG A 126 -7.74 -14.27 -14.16
N PHE A 127 -6.85 -14.18 -13.17
CA PHE A 127 -6.16 -15.31 -12.57
C PHE A 127 -6.23 -15.27 -11.03
N PRO A 128 -7.42 -15.12 -10.41
CA PRO A 128 -7.54 -15.09 -8.96
C PRO A 128 -7.26 -16.47 -8.37
N TRP A 129 -6.49 -16.54 -7.29
CA TRP A 129 -6.24 -17.79 -6.59
C TRP A 129 -7.42 -18.19 -5.68
N GLY A 130 -8.00 -17.21 -4.99
CA GLY A 130 -9.18 -17.37 -4.16
C GLY A 130 -10.52 -17.24 -4.92
N GLY A 131 -10.50 -17.48 -6.23
CA GLY A 131 -11.70 -17.50 -7.07
C GLY A 131 -12.40 -16.14 -7.18
N SER A 132 -13.71 -16.20 -7.45
CA SER A 132 -14.54 -15.00 -7.65
C SER A 132 -14.57 -14.06 -6.44
N VAL A 133 -14.43 -14.58 -5.24
CA VAL A 133 -14.46 -13.77 -4.00
C VAL A 133 -13.22 -12.86 -3.92
N GLU A 134 -12.04 -13.38 -4.27
CA GLU A 134 -10.81 -12.56 -4.39
C GLU A 134 -10.91 -11.57 -5.55
N ALA A 135 -11.45 -12.00 -6.70
CA ALA A 135 -11.63 -11.14 -7.86
C ALA A 135 -12.51 -9.93 -7.54
N VAL A 136 -13.63 -10.13 -6.83
CA VAL A 136 -14.52 -9.04 -6.40
C VAL A 136 -13.81 -8.11 -5.42
N ALA A 137 -13.05 -8.65 -4.45
CA ALA A 137 -12.24 -7.85 -3.54
C ALA A 137 -11.21 -6.99 -4.31
N THR A 138 -10.52 -7.58 -5.27
CA THR A 138 -9.55 -6.89 -6.14
C THR A 138 -10.24 -5.75 -6.92
N ALA A 139 -11.43 -5.98 -7.47
CA ALA A 139 -12.20 -4.96 -8.17
C ALA A 139 -12.59 -3.81 -7.22
N VAL A 140 -13.19 -4.12 -6.08
CA VAL A 140 -13.69 -3.12 -5.11
C VAL A 140 -12.55 -2.27 -4.57
N PHE A 141 -11.53 -2.90 -4.01
CA PHE A 141 -10.44 -2.16 -3.36
C PHE A 141 -9.45 -1.55 -4.36
N GLY A 142 -9.28 -2.15 -5.53
CA GLY A 142 -8.52 -1.56 -6.64
C GLY A 142 -9.20 -0.31 -7.18
N CYS A 143 -10.52 -0.31 -7.39
CA CYS A 143 -11.29 0.88 -7.77
C CYS A 143 -11.23 1.95 -6.69
N TRP A 144 -11.33 1.59 -5.41
CA TRP A 144 -11.14 2.52 -4.30
C TRP A 144 -9.76 3.17 -4.33
N PHE A 145 -8.69 2.37 -4.42
CA PHE A 145 -7.32 2.84 -4.46
C PHE A 145 -7.07 3.79 -5.65
N MET A 146 -7.49 3.37 -6.85
CA MET A 146 -7.38 4.17 -8.06
C MET A 146 -8.14 5.49 -7.94
N SER A 147 -9.37 5.46 -7.43
CA SER A 147 -10.18 6.65 -7.20
C SER A 147 -9.52 7.62 -6.22
N CYS A 148 -8.93 7.13 -5.13
CA CYS A 148 -8.18 7.94 -4.19
C CYS A 148 -6.98 8.65 -4.86
N LEU A 149 -6.21 7.94 -5.70
CA LEU A 149 -5.08 8.53 -6.44
C LEU A 149 -5.55 9.61 -7.42
N LEU A 150 -6.59 9.33 -8.21
CA LEU A 150 -7.11 10.27 -9.20
C LEU A 150 -7.70 11.52 -8.53
N LEU A 151 -8.44 11.36 -7.43
CA LEU A 151 -8.99 12.47 -6.64
C LEU A 151 -7.88 13.29 -5.98
N ALA A 152 -6.80 12.65 -5.51
CA ALA A 152 -5.64 13.35 -5.00
C ALA A 152 -4.95 14.21 -6.08
N VAL A 153 -4.77 13.64 -7.29
CA VAL A 153 -4.21 14.38 -8.43
C VAL A 153 -5.13 15.53 -8.84
N ARG A 154 -6.45 15.30 -8.89
CA ARG A 154 -7.43 16.34 -9.20
C ARG A 154 -7.37 17.49 -8.16
N ALA A 155 -7.30 17.16 -6.87
CA ALA A 155 -7.24 18.15 -5.79
C ALA A 155 -5.98 19.02 -5.92
N ILE A 156 -4.79 18.44 -6.11
CA ILE A 156 -3.56 19.24 -6.23
C ILE A 156 -3.51 20.08 -7.49
N ARG A 157 -4.16 19.68 -8.58
CA ARG A 157 -4.29 20.49 -9.78
C ARG A 157 -5.21 21.70 -9.62
N ARG A 158 -5.99 21.73 -8.52
CA ARG A 158 -6.88 22.82 -8.12
C ARG A 158 -6.34 23.58 -6.91
N ASP A 159 -5.06 23.39 -6.59
CA ASP A 159 -4.39 23.98 -5.44
C ASP A 159 -5.02 23.61 -4.08
N ASP A 160 -5.88 22.56 -4.06
CA ASP A 160 -6.51 22.03 -2.84
C ASP A 160 -5.59 21.04 -2.14
N VAL A 161 -4.58 21.56 -1.45
CA VAL A 161 -3.56 20.77 -0.74
C VAL A 161 -4.19 19.93 0.38
N VAL A 162 -5.25 20.42 1.01
CA VAL A 162 -5.94 19.73 2.11
C VAL A 162 -6.56 18.42 1.61
N ASN A 163 -7.36 18.49 0.56
CA ASN A 163 -8.00 17.31 -0.01
C ASN A 163 -6.99 16.39 -0.71
N HIS A 164 -5.96 16.95 -1.39
CA HIS A 164 -4.86 16.15 -1.90
C HIS A 164 -4.26 15.26 -0.81
N ARG A 165 -3.90 15.84 0.35
CA ARG A 165 -3.34 15.09 1.47
C ARG A 165 -4.29 14.02 2.00
N ARG A 166 -5.58 14.34 2.14
CA ARG A 166 -6.61 13.41 2.62
C ARG A 166 -6.76 12.21 1.69
N TRP A 167 -6.79 12.44 0.39
CA TRP A 167 -6.89 11.37 -0.60
C TRP A 167 -5.61 10.52 -0.70
N MET A 168 -4.44 11.13 -0.58
CA MET A 168 -3.16 10.39 -0.53
C MET A 168 -3.05 9.51 0.70
N ILE A 169 -3.58 9.91 1.86
CA ILE A 169 -3.62 9.07 3.07
C ILE A 169 -4.52 7.85 2.84
N ARG A 170 -5.70 8.03 2.24
CA ARG A 170 -6.60 6.93 1.89
C ARG A 170 -5.96 5.95 0.91
N ALA A 171 -5.33 6.47 -0.13
CA ALA A 171 -4.59 5.64 -1.09
C ALA A 171 -3.47 4.86 -0.40
N PHE A 172 -2.66 5.52 0.44
CA PHE A 172 -1.57 4.87 1.13
C PHE A 172 -2.06 3.78 2.11
N ALA A 173 -3.12 4.05 2.87
CA ALA A 173 -3.74 3.06 3.75
C ALA A 173 -4.16 1.82 2.98
N ALA A 174 -4.87 1.98 1.85
CA ALA A 174 -5.23 0.85 1.00
C ALA A 174 -4.00 0.14 0.41
N GLY A 175 -2.96 0.87 0.01
CA GLY A 175 -1.73 0.29 -0.55
C GLY A 175 -0.98 -0.60 0.43
N VAL A 176 -0.85 -0.20 1.71
CA VAL A 176 -0.14 -1.02 2.71
C VAL A 176 -0.94 -2.23 3.18
N ALA A 177 -2.24 -2.30 2.89
CA ALA A 177 -3.08 -3.46 3.20
C ALA A 177 -2.52 -4.76 2.61
N VAL A 178 -1.84 -4.69 1.47
CA VAL A 178 -1.23 -5.85 0.82
C VAL A 178 -0.21 -6.58 1.73
N GLY A 179 0.48 -5.86 2.61
CA GLY A 179 1.35 -6.48 3.62
C GLY A 179 0.55 -7.26 4.67
N THR A 180 -0.57 -6.70 5.11
CA THR A 180 -1.46 -7.33 6.11
C THR A 180 -2.19 -8.56 5.53
N VAL A 181 -2.46 -8.60 4.22
CA VAL A 181 -3.00 -9.81 3.55
C VAL A 181 -2.13 -11.03 3.87
N ARG A 182 -0.79 -10.90 3.82
CA ARG A 182 0.14 -12.02 4.10
C ARG A 182 0.04 -12.50 5.55
N ILE A 183 -0.18 -11.58 6.48
CA ILE A 183 -0.38 -11.90 7.90
C ILE A 183 -1.68 -12.71 8.08
N TRP A 184 -2.78 -12.25 7.47
CA TRP A 184 -4.07 -12.94 7.56
C TRP A 184 -4.04 -14.31 6.90
N ILE A 185 -3.40 -14.46 5.73
CA ILE A 185 -3.21 -15.79 5.12
C ILE A 185 -2.48 -16.72 6.11
N GLY A 186 -1.38 -16.26 6.71
CA GLY A 186 -0.63 -17.04 7.69
C GLY A 186 -1.45 -17.43 8.91
N ILE A 187 -2.29 -16.53 9.44
CA ILE A 187 -3.19 -16.80 10.56
C ILE A 187 -4.25 -17.82 10.16
N LEU A 188 -4.96 -17.62 9.06
CA LEU A 188 -6.07 -18.48 8.64
C LEU A 188 -5.60 -19.90 8.32
N LEU A 189 -4.43 -20.05 7.69
CA LEU A 189 -3.81 -21.34 7.44
C LEU A 189 -3.18 -21.96 8.68
N GLY A 190 -2.43 -21.18 9.46
CA GLY A 190 -1.70 -21.67 10.62
C GLY A 190 -2.61 -22.21 11.72
N PHE A 191 -3.81 -21.66 11.86
CA PHE A 191 -4.84 -22.19 12.77
C PHE A 191 -5.79 -23.20 12.13
N GLY A 192 -5.56 -23.57 10.85
CA GLY A 192 -6.42 -24.52 10.13
C GLY A 192 -7.86 -24.06 9.94
N LEU A 193 -8.09 -22.74 9.93
CA LEU A 193 -9.44 -22.17 9.85
C LEU A 193 -10.03 -22.29 8.44
N LEU A 194 -9.19 -22.15 7.40
CA LEU A 194 -9.59 -22.21 6.00
C LEU A 194 -8.49 -22.92 5.18
N ASN A 195 -8.85 -23.46 4.03
CA ASN A 195 -7.89 -23.93 3.02
C ASN A 195 -7.14 -22.73 2.38
N PHE A 196 -6.14 -23.00 1.54
CA PHE A 196 -5.30 -21.94 0.97
C PHE A 196 -6.07 -20.96 0.08
N PRO A 197 -6.89 -21.38 -0.91
CA PRO A 197 -7.68 -20.47 -1.73
C PRO A 197 -8.67 -19.61 -0.93
N ASP A 198 -9.40 -20.21 0.02
CA ASP A 198 -10.37 -19.48 0.84
C ASP A 198 -9.67 -18.51 1.81
N SER A 199 -8.50 -18.90 2.34
CA SER A 199 -7.67 -18.02 3.17
C SER A 199 -7.21 -16.80 2.38
N PHE A 200 -6.88 -16.97 1.10
CA PHE A 200 -6.49 -15.89 0.22
C PHE A 200 -7.63 -14.89 0.02
N ALA A 201 -8.82 -15.39 -0.36
CA ALA A 201 -10.00 -14.58 -0.55
C ALA A 201 -10.42 -13.82 0.72
N ALA A 202 -10.49 -14.52 1.87
CA ALA A 202 -10.84 -13.93 3.15
C ALA A 202 -9.84 -12.87 3.61
N ALA A 203 -8.53 -13.15 3.45
CA ALA A 203 -7.46 -12.24 3.83
C ALA A 203 -7.52 -10.91 3.05
N PHE A 204 -7.88 -10.93 1.77
CA PHE A 204 -8.09 -9.71 0.99
C PHE A 204 -9.20 -8.84 1.57
N TRP A 205 -10.38 -9.43 1.83
CA TRP A 205 -11.49 -8.68 2.41
C TRP A 205 -11.15 -8.12 3.78
N ILE A 206 -10.58 -8.93 4.68
CA ILE A 206 -10.25 -8.50 6.04
C ILE A 206 -9.19 -7.38 6.00
N ALA A 207 -8.07 -7.61 5.34
CA ALA A 207 -6.96 -6.67 5.33
C ALA A 207 -7.35 -5.32 4.72
N PHE A 208 -7.91 -5.32 3.52
CA PHE A 208 -8.27 -4.07 2.84
C PHE A 208 -9.38 -3.32 3.56
N SER A 209 -10.42 -4.01 4.07
CA SER A 209 -11.48 -3.35 4.85
C SER A 209 -10.92 -2.67 6.10
N LEU A 210 -10.08 -3.35 6.87
CA LEU A 210 -9.46 -2.76 8.07
C LEU A 210 -8.62 -1.52 7.74
N HIS A 211 -7.83 -1.58 6.67
CA HIS A 211 -6.98 -0.45 6.29
C HIS A 211 -7.78 0.72 5.70
N VAL A 212 -8.83 0.46 4.92
CA VAL A 212 -9.74 1.52 4.43
C VAL A 212 -10.43 2.20 5.60
N LEU A 213 -10.96 1.44 6.56
CA LEU A 213 -11.60 1.97 7.77
C LEU A 213 -10.60 2.77 8.63
N ALA A 214 -9.39 2.24 8.83
CA ALA A 214 -8.34 2.94 9.57
C ALA A 214 -7.91 4.25 8.88
N GLY A 215 -7.77 4.24 7.55
CA GLY A 215 -7.46 5.43 6.76
C GLY A 215 -8.56 6.48 6.84
N GLU A 216 -9.82 6.06 6.78
CA GLU A 216 -10.96 6.94 6.90
C GLU A 216 -11.07 7.55 8.32
N TRP A 217 -10.92 6.72 9.35
CA TRP A 217 -10.86 7.18 10.73
C TRP A 217 -9.74 8.20 10.94
N TRP A 218 -8.53 7.93 10.43
CA TRP A 218 -7.41 8.84 10.53
C TRP A 218 -7.68 10.19 9.88
N VAL A 219 -8.25 10.18 8.68
CA VAL A 219 -8.57 11.42 7.93
C VAL A 219 -9.64 12.26 8.65
N ARG A 220 -10.61 11.61 9.31
CA ARG A 220 -11.68 12.31 10.05
C ARG A 220 -11.20 12.88 11.38
N THR A 221 -10.31 12.18 12.07
CA THR A 221 -9.85 12.55 13.41
C THR A 221 -8.63 13.49 13.41
N THR A 222 -7.90 13.57 12.29
CA THR A 222 -6.72 14.41 12.18
C THR A 222 -7.08 15.76 11.54
N PRO A 223 -7.00 16.90 12.28
CA PRO A 223 -7.28 18.21 11.71
C PRO A 223 -6.38 18.51 10.51
N ALA A 224 -6.98 19.07 9.46
CA ALA A 224 -6.20 19.56 8.33
C ALA A 224 -5.39 20.77 8.81
N LYS A 225 -4.07 20.64 8.92
CA LYS A 225 -3.21 21.81 9.07
C LYS A 225 -3.30 22.60 7.76
N SER A 226 -3.96 23.75 7.79
CA SER A 226 -3.81 24.78 6.78
C SER A 226 -2.33 25.12 6.68
N GLY A 227 -1.72 24.89 5.55
CA GLY A 227 -0.34 25.25 5.26
C GLY A 227 -0.19 26.75 5.12
#